data_eab3bfadf98bdd79b5aff823e46a58e4
#
_entry.id   eab3bfadf98bdd79b5aff823e46a58e4
#
_cell.length_a   1.000
_cell.length_b   1.000
_cell.length_c   1.000
_cell.angle_alpha   90.00
_cell.angle_beta   90.00
_cell.angle_gamma   90.00
#
_symmetry.space_group_name_H-M   'P 1'
#
loop_
_entity.id
_entity.type
_entity.pdbx_description
1 polymer ?
#
loop_
_entity_poly.entity_id
_entity_poly.type
_entity_poly.pdbx_seq_one_letter_code
_entity_poly.pdbx_strand_id
1 'polypeptide(L)'
;MKILILLLSLLSAPAFALDPINREAHIAATLIAGRVGDTIRNTCPTISARMFVVYGKLKELERYARAKGYSEADFTAFRNDATEKNRMKAEAAAYLHGAGAVEGDVESYCRVGRDEIAKGSLIGELLRSSQ
;
A
#
# COMPACT_ATOMS: atom_id res chain seq x y z
N MET A 1 -62.02 14.18 24.16
CA MET A 1 -60.54 14.40 24.13
C MET A 1 -59.90 13.23 23.42
N LYS A 2 -59.47 13.42 22.17
CA LYS A 2 -58.77 12.40 21.41
C LYS A 2 -57.29 12.70 21.52
N ILE A 3 -56.55 11.84 22.20
CA ILE A 3 -55.09 11.91 22.34
C ILE A 3 -54.50 11.28 21.07
N LEU A 4 -53.91 12.14 20.21
CA LEU A 4 -53.19 11.73 19.03
C LEU A 4 -51.75 11.37 19.44
N ILE A 5 -51.46 10.08 19.55
CA ILE A 5 -50.11 9.58 19.84
C ILE A 5 -49.33 9.62 18.49
N LEU A 6 -48.45 10.59 18.37
CA LEU A 6 -47.49 10.67 17.25
C LEU A 6 -46.38 9.64 17.51
N LEU A 7 -46.43 8.50 16.81
CA LEU A 7 -45.34 7.53 16.79
C LEU A 7 -44.20 8.11 15.95
N LEU A 8 -43.17 8.61 16.62
CA LEU A 8 -41.92 9.04 15.99
C LEU A 8 -41.10 7.76 15.69
N SER A 9 -41.22 7.25 14.46
CA SER A 9 -40.39 6.17 13.98
C SER A 9 -38.96 6.69 13.77
N LEU A 10 -38.04 6.38 14.70
CA LEU A 10 -36.58 6.55 14.47
C LEU A 10 -36.15 5.60 13.37
N LEU A 11 -35.93 6.10 12.17
CA LEU A 11 -35.20 5.39 11.14
C LEU A 11 -33.74 5.33 11.59
N SER A 12 -33.35 4.23 12.23
CA SER A 12 -31.95 3.89 12.45
C SER A 12 -31.35 3.50 11.11
N ALA A 13 -30.65 4.42 10.44
CA ALA A 13 -29.83 4.08 9.30
C ALA A 13 -28.74 3.10 9.76
N PRO A 14 -28.48 2.00 9.03
CA PRO A 14 -27.38 1.11 9.38
C PRO A 14 -26.07 1.89 9.27
N ALA A 15 -25.38 2.08 10.39
CA ALA A 15 -24.02 2.58 10.41
C ALA A 15 -23.13 1.45 9.83
N PHE A 16 -22.70 1.59 8.59
CA PHE A 16 -21.67 0.71 8.05
C PHE A 16 -20.38 0.96 8.84
N ALA A 17 -19.99 0.00 9.68
CA ALA A 17 -18.73 0.04 10.38
C ALA A 17 -17.59 0.02 9.35
N LEU A 18 -16.62 0.93 9.49
CA LEU A 18 -15.41 0.95 8.66
C LEU A 18 -14.61 -0.34 8.89
N ASP A 19 -14.20 -1.00 7.81
CA ASP A 19 -13.35 -2.18 7.91
C ASP A 19 -12.00 -1.82 8.56
N PRO A 20 -11.37 -2.74 9.31
CA PRO A 20 -10.02 -2.52 9.81
C PRO A 20 -9.07 -2.14 8.67
N ILE A 21 -8.21 -1.16 8.89
CA ILE A 21 -7.31 -0.60 7.86
C ILE A 21 -6.42 -1.66 7.21
N ASN A 22 -6.04 -2.71 7.94
CA ASN A 22 -5.26 -3.84 7.42
C ASN A 22 -6.01 -4.73 6.43
N ARG A 23 -7.32 -4.56 6.29
CA ARG A 23 -8.17 -5.22 5.29
C ARG A 23 -8.45 -4.34 4.07
N GLU A 24 -8.03 -3.08 4.13
CA GLU A 24 -8.19 -2.17 2.99
C GLU A 24 -7.16 -2.51 1.92
N ALA A 25 -7.61 -3.17 0.85
CA ALA A 25 -6.76 -3.78 -0.16
C ALA A 25 -5.85 -2.77 -0.88
N HIS A 26 -6.36 -1.56 -1.19
CA HIS A 26 -5.58 -0.54 -1.89
C HIS A 26 -4.43 0.00 -1.03
N ILE A 27 -4.68 0.22 0.25
CA ILE A 27 -3.65 0.69 1.19
C ILE A 27 -2.56 -0.38 1.33
N ALA A 28 -2.95 -1.63 1.58
CA ALA A 28 -2.01 -2.73 1.73
C ALA A 28 -1.18 -2.95 0.45
N ALA A 29 -1.83 -3.01 -0.71
CA ALA A 29 -1.16 -3.22 -2.01
C ALA A 29 -0.17 -2.10 -2.33
N THR A 30 -0.52 -0.84 -2.04
CA THR A 30 0.37 0.30 -2.30
C THR A 30 1.61 0.26 -1.39
N LEU A 31 1.45 -0.08 -0.13
CA LEU A 31 2.58 -0.22 0.80
C LEU A 31 3.47 -1.42 0.44
N ILE A 32 2.88 -2.53 -0.02
CA ILE A 32 3.63 -3.69 -0.51
C ILE A 32 4.44 -3.33 -1.77
N ALA A 33 3.84 -2.60 -2.71
CA ALA A 33 4.55 -2.12 -3.90
C ALA A 33 5.76 -1.23 -3.53
N GLY A 34 5.61 -0.37 -2.54
CA GLY A 34 6.71 0.41 -1.98
C GLY A 34 7.83 -0.48 -1.41
N ARG A 35 7.47 -1.55 -0.71
CA ARG A 35 8.42 -2.54 -0.19
C ARG A 35 9.15 -3.30 -1.29
N VAL A 36 8.45 -3.71 -2.34
CA VAL A 36 9.05 -4.36 -3.50
C VAL A 36 10.08 -3.43 -4.13
N GLY A 37 9.71 -2.18 -4.39
CA GLY A 37 10.62 -1.18 -4.94
C GLY A 37 11.84 -0.93 -4.05
N ASP A 38 11.65 -0.87 -2.74
CA ASP A 38 12.74 -0.70 -1.77
C ASP A 38 13.72 -1.90 -1.78
N THR A 39 13.21 -3.11 -1.86
CA THR A 39 14.04 -4.31 -1.98
C THR A 39 14.85 -4.31 -3.28
N ILE A 40 14.22 -3.96 -4.40
CA ILE A 40 14.90 -3.88 -5.71
C ILE A 40 16.04 -2.86 -5.66
N ARG A 41 15.79 -1.62 -5.22
CA ARG A 41 16.83 -0.58 -5.18
C ARG A 41 17.97 -0.90 -4.22
N ASN A 42 17.69 -1.62 -3.13
CA ASN A 42 18.71 -2.02 -2.17
C ASN A 42 19.56 -3.21 -2.66
N THR A 43 19.05 -3.98 -3.61
CA THR A 43 19.74 -5.16 -4.16
C THR A 43 20.42 -4.86 -5.48
N CYS A 44 19.76 -4.10 -6.37
CA CYS A 44 20.28 -3.78 -7.70
C CYS A 44 21.01 -2.44 -7.71
N PRO A 45 22.34 -2.39 -8.00
CA PRO A 45 23.11 -1.15 -7.97
C PRO A 45 22.77 -0.16 -9.08
N THR A 46 22.12 -0.62 -10.16
CA THR A 46 21.75 0.23 -11.31
C THR A 46 20.33 0.78 -11.23
N ILE A 47 19.59 0.46 -10.17
CA ILE A 47 18.25 0.95 -9.94
C ILE A 47 18.20 1.79 -8.67
N SER A 48 17.59 2.96 -8.77
CA SER A 48 17.40 3.88 -7.65
C SER A 48 15.93 4.26 -7.49
N ALA A 49 15.56 4.71 -6.28
CA ALA A 49 14.22 5.20 -6.00
C ALA A 49 14.06 6.65 -6.48
N ARG A 50 12.90 6.94 -7.04
CA ARG A 50 12.46 8.30 -7.36
C ARG A 50 11.83 8.92 -6.12
N MET A 51 12.65 9.43 -5.20
CA MET A 51 12.20 9.80 -3.85
C MET A 51 11.06 10.82 -3.82
N PHE A 52 11.04 11.80 -4.74
CA PHE A 52 9.93 12.75 -4.83
C PHE A 52 8.62 12.06 -5.24
N VAL A 53 8.69 11.08 -6.14
CA VAL A 53 7.53 10.27 -6.55
C VAL A 53 7.07 9.39 -5.39
N VAL A 54 7.99 8.73 -4.70
CA VAL A 54 7.72 7.90 -3.51
C VAL A 54 6.98 8.71 -2.45
N TYR A 55 7.51 9.90 -2.13
CA TYR A 55 6.87 10.79 -1.16
C TYR A 55 5.47 11.25 -1.61
N GLY A 56 5.34 11.63 -2.87
CA GLY A 56 4.05 12.03 -3.46
C GLY A 56 3.01 10.90 -3.37
N LYS A 57 3.39 9.67 -3.71
CA LYS A 57 2.51 8.50 -3.62
C LYS A 57 2.11 8.19 -2.17
N LEU A 58 3.03 8.34 -1.23
CA LEU A 58 2.70 8.18 0.19
C LEU A 58 1.67 9.23 0.66
N LYS A 59 1.84 10.49 0.26
CA LYS A 59 0.89 11.55 0.59
C LYS A 59 -0.49 11.35 -0.07
N GLU A 60 -0.49 10.83 -1.27
CA GLU A 60 -1.72 10.43 -1.97
C GLU A 60 -2.45 9.30 -1.22
N LEU A 61 -1.69 8.31 -0.76
CA LEU A 61 -2.23 7.20 0.03
C LEU A 61 -2.80 7.66 1.37
N GLU A 62 -2.13 8.57 2.07
CA GLU A 62 -2.63 9.19 3.31
C GLU A 62 -3.96 9.93 3.07
N ARG A 63 -4.09 10.67 1.97
CA ARG A 63 -5.33 11.33 1.58
C ARG A 63 -6.45 10.34 1.27
N TYR A 64 -6.11 9.26 0.56
CA TYR A 64 -7.04 8.18 0.27
C TYR A 64 -7.57 7.54 1.57
N ALA A 65 -6.68 7.20 2.51
CA ALA A 65 -7.06 6.63 3.80
C ALA A 65 -8.01 7.56 4.57
N ARG A 66 -7.72 8.85 4.61
CA ARG A 66 -8.61 9.86 5.22
C ARG A 66 -9.97 9.95 4.54
N ALA A 67 -10.00 9.94 3.22
CA ALA A 67 -11.26 9.97 2.47
C ALA A 67 -12.12 8.72 2.71
N LYS A 68 -11.50 7.60 3.05
CA LYS A 68 -12.18 6.36 3.47
C LYS A 68 -12.70 6.42 4.90
N GLY A 69 -12.23 7.33 5.72
CA GLY A 69 -12.64 7.50 7.11
C GLY A 69 -11.60 7.07 8.15
N TYR A 70 -10.41 6.64 7.73
CA TYR A 70 -9.31 6.33 8.65
C TYR A 70 -8.66 7.62 9.14
N SER A 71 -8.35 7.68 10.44
CA SER A 71 -7.59 8.80 10.98
C SER A 71 -6.12 8.74 10.58
N GLU A 72 -5.42 9.87 10.68
CA GLU A 72 -3.97 9.91 10.51
C GLU A 72 -3.25 9.01 11.53
N ALA A 73 -3.76 8.95 12.77
CA ALA A 73 -3.24 8.06 13.80
C ALA A 73 -3.41 6.58 13.44
N ASP A 74 -4.56 6.19 12.88
CA ASP A 74 -4.80 4.82 12.42
C ASP A 74 -3.84 4.41 11.31
N PHE A 75 -3.65 5.30 10.33
CA PHE A 75 -2.73 5.07 9.21
C PHE A 75 -1.27 4.95 9.68
N THR A 76 -0.84 5.84 10.57
CA THR A 76 0.50 5.82 11.14
C THR A 76 0.74 4.57 11.99
N ALA A 77 -0.22 4.21 12.84
CA ALA A 77 -0.17 3.00 13.65
C ALA A 77 -0.05 1.74 12.78
N PHE A 78 -0.86 1.65 11.72
CA PHE A 78 -0.81 0.54 10.77
C PHE A 78 0.55 0.41 10.09
N ARG A 79 1.10 1.51 9.60
CA ARG A 79 2.42 1.53 8.94
C ARG A 79 3.56 1.12 9.87
N ASN A 80 3.44 1.40 11.15
CA ASN A 80 4.48 1.15 12.16
C ASN A 80 4.28 -0.15 12.93
N ASP A 81 3.14 -0.82 12.77
CA ASP A 81 2.87 -2.09 13.43
C ASP A 81 3.85 -3.19 12.96
N ALA A 82 4.49 -3.86 13.91
CA ALA A 82 5.52 -4.86 13.62
C ALA A 82 4.97 -6.08 12.88
N THR A 83 3.77 -6.53 13.24
CA THR A 83 3.10 -7.68 12.60
C THR A 83 2.75 -7.34 11.15
N GLU A 84 2.18 -6.16 10.91
CA GLU A 84 1.84 -5.69 9.57
C GLU A 84 3.09 -5.47 8.70
N LYS A 85 4.15 -4.91 9.26
CA LYS A 85 5.44 -4.78 8.57
C LYS A 85 6.01 -6.13 8.13
N ASN A 86 5.97 -7.12 9.01
CA ASN A 86 6.45 -8.47 8.70
C ASN A 86 5.57 -9.14 7.64
N ARG A 87 4.26 -8.98 7.71
CA ARG A 87 3.32 -9.47 6.70
C ARG A 87 3.60 -8.85 5.32
N MET A 88 3.68 -7.53 5.26
CA MET A 88 3.97 -6.81 4.00
C MET A 88 5.36 -7.17 3.44
N LYS A 89 6.34 -7.39 4.30
CA LYS A 89 7.68 -7.87 3.89
C LYS A 89 7.61 -9.26 3.26
N ALA A 90 6.84 -10.17 3.85
CA ALA A 90 6.66 -11.53 3.33
C ALA A 90 5.91 -11.51 1.98
N GLU A 91 4.87 -10.69 1.85
CA GLU A 91 4.14 -10.53 0.59
C GLU A 91 5.00 -9.89 -0.51
N ALA A 92 5.83 -8.91 -0.17
CA ALA A 92 6.80 -8.32 -1.11
C ALA A 92 7.84 -9.36 -1.59
N ALA A 93 8.35 -10.19 -0.69
CA ALA A 93 9.27 -11.27 -1.04
C ALA A 93 8.59 -12.31 -1.95
N ALA A 94 7.35 -12.68 -1.67
CA ALA A 94 6.58 -13.60 -2.52
C ALA A 94 6.33 -13.00 -3.91
N TYR A 95 6.01 -11.72 -4.01
CA TYR A 95 5.87 -11.03 -5.29
C TYR A 95 7.17 -11.07 -6.10
N LEU A 96 8.30 -10.71 -5.48
CA LEU A 96 9.61 -10.71 -6.12
C LEU A 96 10.00 -12.11 -6.64
N HIS A 97 9.79 -13.13 -5.81
CA HIS A 97 10.03 -14.52 -6.20
C HIS A 97 9.15 -14.92 -7.40
N GLY A 98 7.87 -14.60 -7.35
CA GLY A 98 6.93 -14.85 -8.45
C GLY A 98 7.28 -14.11 -9.74
N ALA A 99 7.92 -12.94 -9.63
CA ALA A 99 8.40 -12.14 -10.77
C ALA A 99 9.78 -12.63 -11.31
N GLY A 100 10.40 -13.61 -10.66
CA GLY A 100 11.65 -14.21 -11.10
C GLY A 100 12.91 -13.74 -10.37
N ALA A 101 12.77 -12.98 -9.28
CA ALA A 101 13.91 -12.65 -8.41
C ALA A 101 14.37 -13.90 -7.65
N VAL A 102 15.66 -14.12 -7.60
CA VAL A 102 16.31 -15.24 -6.91
C VAL A 102 17.25 -14.70 -5.86
N GLU A 103 17.08 -15.12 -4.62
CA GLU A 103 17.95 -14.72 -3.52
C GLU A 103 19.41 -15.04 -3.84
N GLY A 104 20.30 -14.06 -3.65
CA GLY A 104 21.72 -14.18 -3.98
C GLY A 104 22.05 -13.87 -5.45
N ASP A 105 21.10 -13.79 -6.35
CA ASP A 105 21.29 -13.38 -7.76
C ASP A 105 20.85 -11.92 -7.95
N VAL A 106 21.80 -10.99 -7.83
CA VAL A 106 21.58 -9.54 -7.95
C VAL A 106 20.94 -9.19 -9.29
N GLU A 107 21.39 -9.80 -10.42
CA GLU A 107 20.87 -9.49 -11.75
C GLU A 107 19.39 -9.87 -11.90
N SER A 108 18.93 -10.89 -11.20
CA SER A 108 17.51 -11.24 -11.21
C SER A 108 16.62 -10.12 -10.64
N TYR A 109 17.08 -9.43 -9.61
CA TYR A 109 16.40 -8.25 -9.04
C TYR A 109 16.46 -7.05 -9.99
N CYS A 110 17.60 -6.84 -10.63
CA CYS A 110 17.75 -5.78 -11.65
C CYS A 110 16.78 -5.98 -12.82
N ARG A 111 16.65 -7.21 -13.29
CA ARG A 111 15.71 -7.57 -14.36
C ARG A 111 14.27 -7.31 -13.95
N VAL A 112 13.86 -7.77 -12.76
CA VAL A 112 12.51 -7.49 -12.25
C VAL A 112 12.25 -5.98 -12.18
N GLY A 113 13.20 -5.21 -11.69
CA GLY A 113 13.07 -3.74 -11.61
C GLY A 113 12.92 -3.09 -12.98
N ARG A 114 13.72 -3.49 -13.97
CA ARG A 114 13.58 -2.99 -15.35
C ARG A 114 12.25 -3.38 -15.97
N ASP A 115 11.78 -4.60 -15.74
CA ASP A 115 10.48 -5.07 -16.22
C ASP A 115 9.33 -4.26 -15.61
N GLU A 116 9.38 -3.95 -14.32
CA GLU A 116 8.37 -3.12 -13.64
C GLU A 116 8.39 -1.68 -14.19
N ILE A 117 9.57 -1.11 -14.43
CA ILE A 117 9.71 0.22 -15.06
C ILE A 117 9.11 0.18 -16.49
N ALA A 118 9.42 -0.82 -17.28
CA ALA A 118 8.92 -0.96 -18.65
C ALA A 118 7.41 -1.14 -18.71
N LYS A 119 6.81 -1.84 -17.76
CA LYS A 119 5.34 -1.99 -17.62
C LYS A 119 4.64 -0.71 -17.18
N GLY A 120 5.35 0.24 -16.59
CA GLY A 120 4.74 1.39 -15.92
C GLY A 120 3.85 1.00 -14.74
N SER A 121 4.18 -0.09 -14.05
CA SER A 121 3.50 -0.50 -12.82
C SER A 121 3.73 0.51 -11.71
N LEU A 122 2.94 0.45 -10.63
CA LEU A 122 3.18 1.28 -9.44
C LEU A 122 4.60 1.10 -8.90
N ILE A 123 5.12 -0.12 -8.90
CA ILE A 123 6.53 -0.40 -8.52
C ILE A 123 7.48 0.33 -9.47
N GLY A 124 7.26 0.20 -10.78
CA GLY A 124 8.08 0.85 -11.80
C GLY A 124 8.06 2.37 -11.75
N GLU A 125 6.91 2.97 -11.41
CA GLU A 125 6.80 4.43 -11.22
C GLU A 125 7.68 4.95 -10.08
N LEU A 126 7.93 4.13 -9.07
CA LEU A 126 8.77 4.48 -7.91
C LEU A 126 10.28 4.40 -8.21
N LEU A 127 10.65 3.78 -9.32
CA LEU A 127 12.03 3.43 -9.66
C LEU A 127 12.51 4.12 -10.93
N ARG A 128 13.83 4.22 -11.06
CA ARG A 128 14.51 4.56 -12.30
C ARG A 128 15.76 3.71 -12.47
N SER A 129 16.07 3.34 -13.72
CA SER A 129 17.30 2.65 -14.08
C SER A 129 18.31 3.65 -14.62
N SER A 130 19.60 3.41 -14.33
CA SER A 130 20.74 4.13 -14.92
C SER A 130 21.26 3.47 -16.22
N GLN A 131 20.62 2.40 -16.67
CA GLN A 131 20.90 1.68 -17.92
C GLN A 131 19.73 1.78 -18.89
#